data_585653f9ed204f583d1dc31f66af41ee
#
_entry.id   585653f9ed204f583d1dc31f66af41ee
#
_cell.length_a   1.000
_cell.length_b   1.000
_cell.length_c   1.000
_cell.angle_alpha   90.00
_cell.angle_beta   90.00
_cell.angle_gamma   90.00
#
_symmetry.space_group_name_H-M   'P 1'
#
loop_
_entity.id
_entity.type
_entity.pdbx_description
1 polymer ?
#
loop_
_entity_poly.entity_id
_entity_poly.type
_entity_poly.pdbx_seq_one_letter_code
_entity_poly.pdbx_strand_id
1 'polypeptide(L)'
;MSRRSGDSTNTTFLPAFLHARSRFSASAAPLAEPLRSSPSPHIVVGITNPQTCMVLGGRLRTLREAGFRVTLVSSPGELLTRTAALEGVGSVAIPMRREIAPFADFVSLVRLWRLLHRLKPEMTEFSTPKAGLLGAIAGMLCGVPARVYFLRGLKLETCTGVKRRILWVAEKLAAACSHVVLCNSDSLRNQAIALGVASESKLRLLGSGSSNGVDVERFKPGPCGLRERLGLPPDVPVVGFVGRLTSDKGLPELIEAFDAILAVKPEAHLLLVGWFDAAEDALGNDLRSRIKKHPRIHLTGYVADTAPYYRVMDVMVLPTWREGFPNVVLEAAATGIPVVTTLSTGSRDAVVPEVTGLLIPPGFPVAISEAVLQLLRNPERRRRMGEAARAWVLDNYVNRRVLGRTVHYYQSLLDQNLSGVATSGPAARDSALNPI
;
A
#
# COMPACT_ATOMS: atom_id res chain seq x y z
N MET A 1 69.88 -21.85 -1.64
CA MET A 1 69.48 -21.78 -3.08
C MET A 1 67.99 -21.73 -3.17
N SER A 2 67.53 -20.57 -3.55
CA SER A 2 66.64 -20.18 -4.67
C SER A 2 65.10 -20.42 -4.37
N ARG A 3 64.37 -19.36 -3.96
CA ARG A 3 63.43 -18.46 -4.75
C ARG A 3 62.25 -19.18 -5.42
N ARG A 4 61.00 -18.85 -5.06
CA ARG A 4 60.09 -17.74 -5.54
C ARG A 4 58.75 -17.96 -4.87
N SER A 5 58.14 -17.07 -4.12
CA SER A 5 57.23 -15.96 -4.44
C SER A 5 56.09 -16.31 -5.42
N GLY A 6 54.86 -16.42 -4.95
CA GLY A 6 53.62 -16.49 -5.71
C GLY A 6 52.56 -15.64 -5.00
N ASP A 7 52.48 -14.41 -5.50
CA ASP A 7 51.45 -13.42 -5.17
C ASP A 7 50.09 -13.88 -5.70
N SER A 8 49.08 -13.96 -4.88
CA SER A 8 47.70 -14.14 -5.30
C SER A 8 46.89 -12.87 -4.93
N THR A 9 46.85 -11.97 -5.89
CA THR A 9 45.99 -10.78 -5.88
C THR A 9 44.52 -11.16 -5.86
N ASN A 10 43.92 -10.91 -4.74
CA ASN A 10 42.49 -11.01 -4.54
C ASN A 10 41.84 -9.76 -5.17
N THR A 11 41.29 -9.89 -6.38
CA THR A 11 40.60 -8.83 -7.09
C THR A 11 39.14 -8.80 -6.61
N THR A 12 38.87 -7.92 -5.67
CA THR A 12 37.52 -7.60 -5.20
C THR A 12 36.81 -6.80 -6.30
N PHE A 13 35.81 -7.42 -6.95
CA PHE A 13 34.89 -6.72 -7.82
C PHE A 13 33.97 -5.87 -6.97
N LEU A 14 34.19 -4.58 -6.89
CA LEU A 14 33.20 -3.56 -6.49
C LEU A 14 32.42 -3.18 -7.75
N PRO A 15 31.08 -3.21 -7.72
CA PRO A 15 30.30 -2.62 -8.81
C PRO A 15 30.41 -1.10 -8.75
N ALA A 16 30.80 -0.52 -9.88
CA ALA A 16 30.91 0.92 -10.10
C ALA A 16 29.51 1.57 -10.14
N PHE A 17 28.99 2.00 -8.97
CA PHE A 17 27.79 2.81 -8.86
C PHE A 17 27.95 4.02 -7.93
N LEU A 18 29.12 4.61 -7.92
CA LEU A 18 29.41 5.80 -7.10
C LEU A 18 30.23 6.83 -7.91
N HIS A 19 29.71 7.30 -9.05
CA HIS A 19 30.14 8.59 -9.62
C HIS A 19 29.14 9.07 -10.67
N ALA A 20 28.05 9.65 -10.18
CA ALA A 20 27.28 10.65 -10.94
C ALA A 20 26.79 11.71 -9.95
N ARG A 21 27.71 12.57 -9.52
CA ARG A 21 27.32 13.88 -9.00
C ARG A 21 26.94 14.75 -10.19
N SER A 22 25.71 14.69 -10.66
CA SER A 22 25.13 15.70 -11.53
C SER A 22 24.35 16.69 -10.67
N ARG A 23 24.70 17.94 -10.85
CA ARG A 23 24.02 19.12 -10.28
C ARG A 23 22.57 19.10 -10.77
N PHE A 24 21.62 18.76 -9.91
CA PHE A 24 20.19 18.96 -10.19
C PHE A 24 19.70 20.16 -9.43
N SER A 25 19.48 21.24 -10.16
CA SER A 25 18.61 22.34 -9.79
C SER A 25 17.21 21.80 -9.60
N ALA A 26 16.65 21.90 -8.39
CA ALA A 26 15.28 21.55 -8.08
C ALA A 26 14.34 22.54 -8.77
N SER A 27 14.04 22.31 -10.04
CA SER A 27 12.91 22.94 -10.71
C SER A 27 11.65 22.21 -10.23
N ALA A 28 10.85 22.87 -9.39
CA ALA A 28 9.51 22.43 -9.05
C ALA A 28 8.70 22.31 -10.35
N ALA A 29 8.32 21.08 -10.72
CA ALA A 29 7.36 20.88 -11.80
C ALA A 29 6.10 21.69 -11.49
N PRO A 30 5.60 22.54 -12.40
CA PRO A 30 4.38 23.27 -12.18
C PRO A 30 3.22 22.32 -11.98
N LEU A 31 2.35 22.63 -11.01
CA LEU A 31 1.02 22.03 -10.92
C LEU A 31 0.37 22.22 -12.28
N ALA A 32 -0.21 21.15 -12.85
CA ALA A 32 -0.91 21.19 -14.12
C ALA A 32 -1.83 22.40 -14.18
N GLU A 33 -1.80 23.13 -15.31
CA GLU A 33 -2.68 24.26 -15.54
C GLU A 33 -4.14 23.89 -15.32
N PRO A 34 -5.00 24.78 -14.76
CA PRO A 34 -6.41 24.48 -14.56
C PRO A 34 -7.07 24.21 -15.91
N LEU A 35 -7.81 23.12 -15.98
CA LEU A 35 -8.60 22.69 -17.13
C LEU A 35 -9.45 23.87 -17.67
N ARG A 36 -9.42 24.05 -18.97
CA ARG A 36 -10.21 25.03 -19.74
C ARG A 36 -11.68 25.05 -19.31
N SER A 37 -12.41 26.10 -19.59
CA SER A 37 -13.78 26.51 -19.25
C SER A 37 -14.94 25.50 -19.57
N SER A 38 -14.70 24.21 -19.62
CA SER A 38 -15.69 23.15 -19.60
C SER A 38 -16.06 22.79 -18.13
N PRO A 39 -17.30 22.35 -17.87
CA PRO A 39 -17.69 21.95 -16.52
C PRO A 39 -16.72 20.90 -15.96
N SER A 40 -16.28 21.08 -14.70
CA SER A 40 -15.32 20.20 -14.02
C SER A 40 -15.72 18.72 -14.12
N PRO A 41 -14.88 17.85 -14.71
CA PRO A 41 -15.23 16.44 -14.88
C PRO A 41 -15.55 15.77 -13.53
N HIS A 42 -16.61 14.97 -13.49
CA HIS A 42 -17.07 14.31 -12.28
C HIS A 42 -16.47 12.91 -12.15
N ILE A 43 -15.77 12.67 -11.08
CA ILE A 43 -15.24 11.35 -10.70
C ILE A 43 -16.03 10.80 -9.52
N VAL A 44 -16.54 9.57 -9.65
CA VAL A 44 -17.09 8.81 -8.52
C VAL A 44 -16.04 7.80 -8.05
N VAL A 45 -15.59 7.95 -6.80
CA VAL A 45 -14.63 7.04 -6.15
C VAL A 45 -15.38 6.13 -5.19
N GLY A 46 -15.27 4.81 -5.37
CA GLY A 46 -16.02 3.83 -4.58
C GLY A 46 -15.16 2.80 -3.84
N ILE A 47 -15.52 2.55 -2.59
CA ILE A 47 -14.93 1.55 -1.70
C ILE A 47 -16.02 0.79 -0.96
N THR A 48 -15.74 -0.45 -0.51
CA THR A 48 -16.76 -1.27 0.17
C THR A 48 -17.06 -0.78 1.60
N ASN A 49 -16.01 -0.48 2.37
CA ASN A 49 -16.14 -0.28 3.82
C ASN A 49 -15.55 1.07 4.23
N PRO A 50 -16.20 1.82 5.15
CA PRO A 50 -15.72 3.11 5.63
C PRO A 50 -14.29 3.09 6.20
N GLN A 51 -13.84 1.97 6.81
CA GLN A 51 -12.46 1.84 7.28
C GLN A 51 -11.43 1.97 6.15
N THR A 52 -11.81 1.65 4.91
CA THR A 52 -10.93 1.85 3.74
C THR A 52 -10.72 3.35 3.42
N CYS A 53 -11.56 4.25 3.96
CA CYS A 53 -11.33 5.70 3.84
C CYS A 53 -9.96 6.12 4.38
N MET A 54 -9.45 5.43 5.41
CA MET A 54 -8.14 5.73 6.00
C MET A 54 -6.98 5.63 5.00
N VAL A 55 -7.11 4.78 3.97
CA VAL A 55 -6.08 4.63 2.92
C VAL A 55 -6.30 5.55 1.73
N LEU A 56 -7.28 6.45 1.78
CA LEU A 56 -7.54 7.45 0.74
C LEU A 56 -6.97 8.84 1.08
N GLY A 57 -6.31 8.98 2.22
CA GLY A 57 -5.85 10.28 2.74
C GLY A 57 -5.09 11.12 1.72
N GLY A 58 -5.57 12.37 1.52
CA GLY A 58 -5.02 13.34 0.56
C GLY A 58 -5.35 13.08 -0.91
N ARG A 59 -5.74 11.84 -1.29
CA ARG A 59 -6.03 11.48 -2.69
C ARG A 59 -7.23 12.22 -3.26
N LEU A 60 -8.34 12.24 -2.52
CA LEU A 60 -9.58 12.87 -2.98
C LEU A 60 -9.42 14.39 -3.04
N ARG A 61 -8.73 14.98 -2.07
CA ARG A 61 -8.36 16.39 -2.07
C ARG A 61 -7.51 16.75 -3.27
N THR A 62 -6.47 15.96 -3.57
CA THR A 62 -5.60 16.19 -4.73
C THR A 62 -6.38 16.15 -6.05
N LEU A 63 -7.31 15.21 -6.21
CA LEU A 63 -8.20 15.15 -7.38
C LEU A 63 -9.08 16.41 -7.46
N ARG A 64 -9.69 16.85 -6.35
CA ARG A 64 -10.49 18.07 -6.30
C ARG A 64 -9.66 19.32 -6.67
N GLU A 65 -8.45 19.43 -6.10
CA GLU A 65 -7.54 20.56 -6.35
C GLU A 65 -7.04 20.58 -7.80
N ALA A 66 -6.99 19.41 -8.44
CA ALA A 66 -6.72 19.29 -9.87
C ALA A 66 -7.93 19.63 -10.79
N GLY A 67 -9.04 20.10 -10.22
CA GLY A 67 -10.22 20.54 -10.97
C GLY A 67 -11.29 19.50 -11.18
N PHE A 68 -11.21 18.32 -10.54
CA PHE A 68 -12.27 17.32 -10.61
C PHE A 68 -13.36 17.58 -9.57
N ARG A 69 -14.61 17.37 -9.95
CA ARG A 69 -15.69 17.18 -8.99
C ARG A 69 -15.64 15.74 -8.49
N VAL A 70 -15.51 15.52 -7.19
CA VAL A 70 -15.32 14.17 -6.62
C VAL A 70 -16.48 13.79 -5.72
N THR A 71 -17.02 12.58 -5.90
CA THR A 71 -18.00 11.97 -4.99
C THR A 71 -17.47 10.64 -4.45
N LEU A 72 -17.34 10.54 -3.13
CA LEU A 72 -16.93 9.32 -2.43
C LEU A 72 -18.15 8.43 -2.14
N VAL A 73 -18.08 7.15 -2.51
CA VAL A 73 -19.13 6.15 -2.24
C VAL A 73 -18.58 5.04 -1.35
N SER A 74 -19.27 4.73 -0.27
CA SER A 74 -18.93 3.63 0.65
C SER A 74 -20.18 3.13 1.38
N SER A 75 -20.05 2.02 2.13
CA SER A 75 -21.06 1.69 3.14
C SER A 75 -21.21 2.82 4.16
N PRO A 76 -22.42 2.95 4.79
CA PRO A 76 -22.63 3.98 5.79
C PRO A 76 -21.67 3.82 6.99
N GLY A 77 -21.25 4.94 7.56
CA GLY A 77 -20.39 5.01 8.75
C GLY A 77 -19.76 6.39 8.91
N GLU A 78 -19.41 6.74 10.14
CA GLU A 78 -18.83 8.04 10.50
C GLU A 78 -17.56 8.36 9.69
N LEU A 79 -16.71 7.37 9.43
CA LEU A 79 -15.48 7.56 8.63
C LEU A 79 -15.76 8.02 7.19
N LEU A 80 -16.88 7.64 6.59
CA LEU A 80 -17.27 8.13 5.27
C LEU A 80 -17.50 9.64 5.29
N THR A 81 -18.38 10.11 6.18
CA THR A 81 -18.74 11.53 6.27
C THR A 81 -17.56 12.39 6.74
N ARG A 82 -16.82 11.90 7.72
CA ARG A 82 -15.62 12.58 8.22
C ARG A 82 -14.53 12.71 7.14
N THR A 83 -14.25 11.63 6.40
CA THR A 83 -13.26 11.69 5.30
C THR A 83 -13.71 12.65 4.21
N ALA A 84 -14.97 12.58 3.79
CA ALA A 84 -15.52 13.48 2.78
C ALA A 84 -15.39 14.96 3.20
N ALA A 85 -15.70 15.26 4.45
CA ALA A 85 -15.55 16.62 5.00
C ALA A 85 -14.09 17.08 5.04
N LEU A 86 -13.17 16.23 5.53
CA LEU A 86 -11.73 16.53 5.58
C LEU A 86 -11.10 16.73 4.20
N GLU A 87 -11.52 15.95 3.21
CA GLU A 87 -11.04 16.04 1.83
C GLU A 87 -11.79 17.11 1.00
N GLY A 88 -12.91 17.64 1.51
CA GLY A 88 -13.74 18.65 0.84
C GLY A 88 -14.48 18.11 -0.39
N VAL A 89 -14.98 16.86 -0.33
CA VAL A 89 -15.66 16.18 -1.43
C VAL A 89 -17.07 15.75 -1.04
N GLY A 90 -17.93 15.47 -2.04
CA GLY A 90 -19.25 14.88 -1.78
C GLY A 90 -19.15 13.43 -1.32
N SER A 91 -20.16 12.94 -0.56
CA SER A 91 -20.24 11.53 -0.19
C SER A 91 -21.66 10.98 -0.34
N VAL A 92 -21.74 9.68 -0.67
CA VAL A 92 -23.00 8.92 -0.74
C VAL A 92 -22.82 7.56 -0.07
N ALA A 93 -23.70 7.24 0.87
CA ALA A 93 -23.71 5.96 1.54
C ALA A 93 -24.52 4.93 0.74
N ILE A 94 -23.88 3.83 0.35
CA ILE A 94 -24.54 2.65 -0.25
C ILE A 94 -24.11 1.43 0.55
N PRO A 95 -25.01 0.73 1.25
CA PRO A 95 -24.67 -0.45 2.03
C PRO A 95 -24.08 -1.54 1.15
N MET A 96 -22.87 -1.99 1.48
CA MET A 96 -22.18 -3.10 0.84
C MET A 96 -21.58 -4.00 1.94
N ARG A 97 -22.01 -5.25 2.01
CA ARG A 97 -21.48 -6.22 2.99
C ARG A 97 -20.09 -6.69 2.55
N ARG A 98 -19.21 -6.99 3.50
CA ARG A 98 -17.87 -7.56 3.19
C ARG A 98 -17.98 -8.99 2.67
N GLU A 99 -18.89 -9.77 3.24
CA GLU A 99 -19.15 -11.17 2.91
C GLU A 99 -19.89 -11.29 1.58
N ILE A 100 -19.87 -12.49 0.99
CA ILE A 100 -20.66 -12.83 -0.19
C ILE A 100 -22.14 -12.88 0.23
N ALA A 101 -22.96 -12.00 -0.33
CA ALA A 101 -24.37 -11.87 0.00
C ALA A 101 -25.18 -11.52 -1.27
N PRO A 102 -25.51 -12.50 -2.16
CA PRO A 102 -26.00 -12.26 -3.50
C PRO A 102 -27.21 -11.31 -3.58
N PHE A 103 -28.21 -11.49 -2.72
CA PHE A 103 -29.39 -10.62 -2.70
C PHE A 103 -29.04 -9.18 -2.27
N ALA A 104 -28.24 -9.02 -1.20
CA ALA A 104 -27.81 -7.69 -0.76
C ALA A 104 -26.89 -7.04 -1.78
N ASP A 105 -26.07 -7.83 -2.47
CA ASP A 105 -25.16 -7.36 -3.52
C ASP A 105 -25.96 -6.88 -4.75
N PHE A 106 -27.04 -7.57 -5.12
CA PHE A 106 -27.94 -7.12 -6.17
C PHE A 106 -28.63 -5.79 -5.82
N VAL A 107 -29.12 -5.64 -4.59
CA VAL A 107 -29.70 -4.37 -4.12
C VAL A 107 -28.66 -3.25 -4.16
N SER A 108 -27.44 -3.53 -3.75
CA SER A 108 -26.33 -2.55 -3.78
C SER A 108 -25.97 -2.18 -5.23
N LEU A 109 -25.97 -3.14 -6.15
CA LEU A 109 -25.75 -2.91 -7.60
C LEU A 109 -26.82 -1.96 -8.17
N VAL A 110 -28.11 -2.22 -7.89
CA VAL A 110 -29.22 -1.36 -8.34
C VAL A 110 -29.09 0.06 -7.77
N ARG A 111 -28.68 0.19 -6.50
CA ARG A 111 -28.46 1.52 -5.89
C ARG A 111 -27.28 2.25 -6.54
N LEU A 112 -26.17 1.56 -6.82
CA LEU A 112 -25.02 2.11 -7.54
C LEU A 112 -25.41 2.53 -8.96
N TRP A 113 -26.11 1.66 -9.69
CA TRP A 113 -26.60 1.97 -11.01
C TRP A 113 -27.48 3.23 -11.04
N ARG A 114 -28.48 3.34 -10.13
CA ARG A 114 -29.32 4.53 -10.01
C ARG A 114 -28.52 5.78 -9.67
N LEU A 115 -27.53 5.67 -8.78
CA LEU A 115 -26.63 6.77 -8.42
C LEU A 115 -25.83 7.25 -9.64
N LEU A 116 -25.15 6.34 -10.34
CA LEU A 116 -24.34 6.68 -11.50
C LEU A 116 -25.18 7.22 -12.66
N HIS A 117 -26.37 6.66 -12.88
CA HIS A 117 -27.33 7.16 -13.87
C HIS A 117 -27.78 8.60 -13.59
N ARG A 118 -27.98 8.95 -12.30
CA ARG A 118 -28.33 10.30 -11.87
C ARG A 118 -27.16 11.28 -11.93
N LEU A 119 -25.97 10.84 -11.48
CA LEU A 119 -24.78 11.70 -11.41
C LEU A 119 -24.12 11.89 -12.78
N LYS A 120 -24.27 10.95 -13.69
CA LYS A 120 -23.64 10.91 -15.03
C LYS A 120 -22.16 11.29 -14.97
N PRO A 121 -21.33 10.56 -14.17
CA PRO A 121 -19.91 10.91 -14.05
C PRO A 121 -19.16 10.59 -15.34
N GLU A 122 -18.15 11.38 -15.64
CA GLU A 122 -17.22 11.12 -16.75
C GLU A 122 -16.26 9.97 -16.40
N MET A 123 -16.01 9.75 -15.08
CA MET A 123 -15.11 8.69 -14.62
C MET A 123 -15.65 8.00 -13.37
N THR A 124 -15.38 6.69 -13.27
CA THR A 124 -15.52 5.94 -12.03
C THR A 124 -14.19 5.30 -11.65
N GLU A 125 -13.80 5.40 -10.38
CA GLU A 125 -12.72 4.63 -9.77
C GLU A 125 -13.30 3.78 -8.65
N PHE A 126 -13.39 2.48 -8.84
CA PHE A 126 -13.83 1.57 -7.78
C PHE A 126 -12.67 0.68 -7.33
N SER A 127 -12.56 0.51 -6.02
CA SER A 127 -11.53 -0.34 -5.42
C SER A 127 -12.12 -1.26 -4.36
N THR A 128 -11.36 -2.24 -3.91
CA THR A 128 -11.81 -3.36 -3.06
C THR A 128 -12.68 -4.38 -3.81
N PRO A 129 -12.64 -5.69 -3.47
CA PRO A 129 -13.26 -6.72 -4.30
C PRO A 129 -14.74 -6.49 -4.58
N LYS A 130 -15.54 -6.12 -3.57
CA LYS A 130 -16.98 -5.95 -3.75
C LYS A 130 -17.35 -4.63 -4.44
N ALA A 131 -16.84 -3.50 -3.95
CA ALA A 131 -17.12 -2.21 -4.61
C ALA A 131 -16.53 -2.19 -6.02
N GLY A 132 -15.36 -2.79 -6.23
CA GLY A 132 -14.75 -2.96 -7.55
C GLY A 132 -15.68 -3.70 -8.52
N LEU A 133 -16.21 -4.86 -8.11
CA LEU A 133 -17.14 -5.63 -8.93
C LEU A 133 -18.44 -4.87 -9.22
N LEU A 134 -19.15 -4.44 -8.16
CA LEU A 134 -20.47 -3.82 -8.32
C LEU A 134 -20.38 -2.47 -9.03
N GLY A 135 -19.33 -1.69 -8.72
CA GLY A 135 -19.09 -0.39 -9.35
C GLY A 135 -18.69 -0.49 -10.81
N ALA A 136 -17.84 -1.47 -11.18
CA ALA A 136 -17.47 -1.71 -12.57
C ALA A 136 -18.68 -2.13 -13.42
N ILE A 137 -19.53 -3.05 -12.90
CA ILE A 137 -20.78 -3.46 -13.57
C ILE A 137 -21.73 -2.26 -13.72
N ALA A 138 -21.98 -1.52 -12.63
CA ALA A 138 -22.88 -0.36 -12.65
C ALA A 138 -22.37 0.72 -13.63
N GLY A 139 -21.06 0.99 -13.63
CA GLY A 139 -20.42 1.93 -14.55
C GLY A 139 -20.53 1.50 -16.02
N MET A 140 -20.39 0.20 -16.30
CA MET A 140 -20.58 -0.36 -17.64
C MET A 140 -22.04 -0.20 -18.09
N LEU A 141 -23.00 -0.56 -17.22
CA LEU A 141 -24.43 -0.45 -17.54
C LEU A 141 -24.89 1.01 -17.73
N CYS A 142 -24.24 1.97 -17.06
CA CYS A 142 -24.50 3.41 -17.25
C CYS A 142 -23.72 4.03 -18.43
N GLY A 143 -22.87 3.27 -19.13
CA GLY A 143 -22.03 3.79 -20.22
C GLY A 143 -21.01 4.85 -19.75
N VAL A 144 -20.52 4.77 -18.50
CA VAL A 144 -19.52 5.73 -18.00
C VAL A 144 -18.28 5.71 -18.90
N PRO A 145 -17.84 6.89 -19.43
CA PRO A 145 -16.77 6.96 -20.44
C PRO A 145 -15.43 6.40 -19.97
N ALA A 146 -15.02 6.67 -18.72
CA ALA A 146 -13.78 6.16 -18.15
C ALA A 146 -14.08 5.31 -16.90
N ARG A 147 -13.82 4.00 -16.97
CA ARG A 147 -14.05 3.07 -15.85
C ARG A 147 -12.73 2.49 -15.39
N VAL A 148 -12.33 2.86 -14.18
CA VAL A 148 -11.08 2.42 -13.55
C VAL A 148 -11.40 1.45 -12.43
N TYR A 149 -10.84 0.25 -12.49
CA TYR A 149 -10.78 -0.67 -11.38
C TYR A 149 -9.40 -0.55 -10.69
N PHE A 150 -9.38 -0.13 -9.42
CA PHE A 150 -8.13 0.00 -8.69
C PHE A 150 -7.89 -1.25 -7.84
N LEU A 151 -7.06 -2.14 -8.34
CA LEU A 151 -6.69 -3.40 -7.70
C LEU A 151 -5.68 -3.12 -6.58
N ARG A 152 -6.12 -3.30 -5.33
CA ARG A 152 -5.34 -3.02 -4.11
C ARG A 152 -4.83 -4.29 -3.42
N GLY A 153 -4.81 -5.42 -4.11
CA GLY A 153 -4.43 -6.74 -3.60
C GLY A 153 -5.43 -7.80 -3.99
N LEU A 154 -5.03 -9.04 -3.97
CA LEU A 154 -5.82 -10.21 -4.40
C LEU A 154 -6.15 -11.10 -3.20
N LYS A 155 -7.35 -10.96 -2.63
CA LYS A 155 -7.80 -11.80 -1.50
C LYS A 155 -7.78 -13.29 -1.85
N LEU A 156 -7.92 -13.64 -3.13
CA LEU A 156 -7.92 -15.02 -3.60
C LEU A 156 -6.58 -15.76 -3.39
N GLU A 157 -5.46 -15.04 -3.15
CA GLU A 157 -4.15 -15.65 -2.89
C GLU A 157 -4.11 -16.44 -1.59
N THR A 158 -4.88 -16.01 -0.58
CA THR A 158 -4.98 -16.68 0.72
C THR A 158 -6.26 -17.50 0.89
N CYS A 159 -7.04 -17.70 -0.20
CA CYS A 159 -8.26 -18.50 -0.18
C CYS A 159 -8.09 -19.78 -0.99
N THR A 160 -8.86 -20.82 -0.63
CA THR A 160 -8.88 -22.13 -1.30
C THR A 160 -10.29 -22.52 -1.76
N GLY A 161 -10.40 -23.58 -2.53
CA GLY A 161 -11.68 -24.19 -2.92
C GLY A 161 -12.64 -23.26 -3.67
N VAL A 162 -13.93 -23.41 -3.40
CA VAL A 162 -15.02 -22.67 -4.06
C VAL A 162 -14.90 -21.17 -3.83
N LYS A 163 -14.49 -20.76 -2.63
CA LYS A 163 -14.32 -19.33 -2.31
C LYS A 163 -13.28 -18.67 -3.21
N ARG A 164 -12.15 -19.33 -3.46
CA ARG A 164 -11.12 -18.84 -4.37
C ARG A 164 -11.66 -18.67 -5.79
N ARG A 165 -12.46 -19.62 -6.27
CA ARG A 165 -13.09 -19.54 -7.60
C ARG A 165 -14.07 -18.36 -7.71
N ILE A 166 -14.93 -18.17 -6.70
CA ILE A 166 -15.87 -17.05 -6.68
C ILE A 166 -15.12 -15.72 -6.71
N LEU A 167 -14.06 -15.57 -5.90
CA LEU A 167 -13.26 -14.36 -5.88
C LEU A 167 -12.54 -14.14 -7.21
N TRP A 168 -12.00 -15.21 -7.81
CA TRP A 168 -11.37 -15.11 -9.14
C TRP A 168 -12.35 -14.65 -10.23
N VAL A 169 -13.57 -15.21 -10.27
CA VAL A 169 -14.61 -14.78 -11.22
C VAL A 169 -14.99 -13.32 -10.97
N ALA A 170 -15.12 -12.91 -9.71
CA ALA A 170 -15.46 -11.54 -9.34
C ALA A 170 -14.38 -10.54 -9.80
N GLU A 171 -13.10 -10.85 -9.58
CA GLU A 171 -11.97 -10.03 -10.03
C GLU A 171 -11.92 -9.94 -11.56
N LYS A 172 -12.07 -11.07 -12.24
CA LYS A 172 -12.10 -11.12 -13.71
C LYS A 172 -13.26 -10.31 -14.30
N LEU A 173 -14.44 -10.38 -13.70
CA LEU A 173 -15.61 -9.62 -14.14
C LEU A 173 -15.44 -8.12 -13.87
N ALA A 174 -14.89 -7.73 -12.71
CA ALA A 174 -14.56 -6.34 -12.43
C ALA A 174 -13.57 -5.76 -13.45
N ALA A 175 -12.53 -6.52 -13.78
CA ALA A 175 -11.56 -6.13 -14.80
C ALA A 175 -12.17 -6.08 -16.21
N ALA A 176 -13.06 -7.04 -16.56
CA ALA A 176 -13.73 -7.07 -17.85
C ALA A 176 -14.63 -5.84 -18.07
N CYS A 177 -15.39 -5.43 -17.04
CA CYS A 177 -16.27 -4.26 -17.07
C CYS A 177 -15.53 -2.92 -17.00
N SER A 178 -14.24 -2.92 -16.71
CA SER A 178 -13.41 -1.73 -16.62
C SER A 178 -12.59 -1.50 -17.89
N HIS A 179 -12.28 -0.24 -18.21
CA HIS A 179 -11.36 0.11 -19.30
C HIS A 179 -9.91 -0.12 -18.88
N VAL A 180 -9.61 0.19 -17.63
CA VAL A 180 -8.27 0.11 -17.04
C VAL A 180 -8.34 -0.54 -15.66
N VAL A 181 -7.35 -1.37 -15.36
CA VAL A 181 -7.08 -1.92 -14.02
C VAL A 181 -5.77 -1.32 -13.53
N LEU A 182 -5.84 -0.42 -12.54
CA LEU A 182 -4.66 0.13 -11.89
C LEU A 182 -4.18 -0.83 -10.82
N CYS A 183 -2.90 -1.19 -10.86
CA CYS A 183 -2.23 -1.95 -9.82
C CYS A 183 -1.32 -1.02 -9.00
N ASN A 184 -1.20 -1.28 -7.72
CA ASN A 184 -0.35 -0.47 -6.84
C ASN A 184 1.05 -1.07 -6.62
N SER A 185 1.37 -2.22 -7.25
CA SER A 185 2.70 -2.81 -7.27
C SER A 185 2.93 -3.66 -8.52
N ASP A 186 4.20 -3.86 -8.90
CA ASP A 186 4.56 -4.65 -10.07
C ASP A 186 4.28 -6.15 -9.83
N SER A 187 4.61 -6.67 -8.65
CA SER A 187 4.30 -8.06 -8.32
C SER A 187 2.80 -8.35 -8.34
N LEU A 188 1.96 -7.39 -7.92
CA LEU A 188 0.50 -7.53 -8.01
C LEU A 188 0.02 -7.51 -9.47
N ARG A 189 0.60 -6.65 -10.30
CA ARG A 189 0.32 -6.62 -11.74
C ARG A 189 0.66 -7.97 -12.39
N ASN A 190 1.87 -8.47 -12.13
CA ASN A 190 2.34 -9.75 -12.67
C ASN A 190 1.50 -10.92 -12.16
N GLN A 191 1.11 -10.90 -10.90
CA GLN A 191 0.22 -11.90 -10.31
C GLN A 191 -1.19 -11.88 -10.94
N ALA A 192 -1.73 -10.68 -11.21
CA ALA A 192 -3.02 -10.56 -11.90
C ALA A 192 -2.97 -11.11 -13.34
N ILE A 193 -1.86 -10.92 -14.05
CA ILE A 193 -1.60 -11.52 -15.37
C ILE A 193 -1.53 -13.05 -15.25
N ALA A 194 -0.69 -13.56 -14.35
CA ALA A 194 -0.48 -15.00 -14.16
C ALA A 194 -1.76 -15.74 -13.79
N LEU A 195 -2.64 -15.11 -13.01
CA LEU A 195 -3.96 -15.67 -12.66
C LEU A 195 -5.03 -15.45 -13.75
N GLY A 196 -4.73 -14.77 -14.83
CA GLY A 196 -5.69 -14.47 -15.89
C GLY A 196 -6.86 -13.59 -15.43
N VAL A 197 -6.65 -12.73 -14.43
CA VAL A 197 -7.64 -11.77 -13.93
C VAL A 197 -7.93 -10.71 -14.98
N ALA A 198 -6.90 -10.18 -15.63
CA ALA A 198 -7.03 -9.23 -16.74
C ALA A 198 -5.92 -9.42 -17.76
N SER A 199 -6.16 -8.96 -19.01
CA SER A 199 -5.11 -8.90 -20.02
C SER A 199 -4.05 -7.85 -19.64
N GLU A 200 -2.81 -8.08 -20.04
CA GLU A 200 -1.72 -7.14 -19.80
C GLU A 200 -2.02 -5.73 -20.34
N SER A 201 -2.73 -5.67 -21.49
CA SER A 201 -3.14 -4.40 -22.12
C SER A 201 -4.06 -3.53 -21.25
N LYS A 202 -4.80 -4.13 -20.31
CA LYS A 202 -5.66 -3.38 -19.36
C LYS A 202 -4.96 -3.02 -18.06
N LEU A 203 -3.89 -3.73 -17.68
CA LEU A 203 -3.19 -3.54 -16.41
C LEU A 203 -2.17 -2.39 -16.51
N ARG A 204 -2.23 -1.46 -15.58
CA ARG A 204 -1.33 -0.32 -15.50
C ARG A 204 -0.75 -0.18 -14.08
N LEU A 205 0.54 0.14 -14.04
CA LEU A 205 1.26 0.55 -12.84
C LEU A 205 1.69 2.02 -13.02
N LEU A 206 1.41 2.88 -12.07
CA LEU A 206 1.81 4.29 -12.16
C LEU A 206 3.13 4.51 -11.42
N GLY A 207 4.18 4.83 -12.17
CA GLY A 207 5.54 4.99 -11.63
C GLY A 207 6.02 3.74 -10.89
N SER A 208 6.56 3.91 -9.70
CA SER A 208 7.06 2.80 -8.88
C SER A 208 5.96 2.08 -8.08
N GLY A 209 4.70 2.43 -8.29
CA GLY A 209 3.58 1.87 -7.53
C GLY A 209 3.16 2.72 -6.34
N SER A 210 2.54 2.06 -5.34
CA SER A 210 1.81 2.67 -4.22
C SER A 210 0.52 3.39 -4.62
N SER A 211 -0.46 3.39 -3.72
CA SER A 211 -1.73 4.08 -3.97
C SER A 211 -1.64 5.59 -3.77
N ASN A 212 -0.88 6.02 -2.77
CA ASN A 212 -0.86 7.41 -2.29
C ASN A 212 0.55 7.90 -1.98
N GLY A 213 1.57 7.02 -2.00
CA GLY A 213 2.88 7.36 -1.46
C GLY A 213 2.83 7.59 0.06
N VAL A 214 3.78 8.35 0.56
CA VAL A 214 3.89 8.69 1.98
C VAL A 214 4.15 10.19 2.16
N ASP A 215 3.55 10.76 3.21
CA ASP A 215 3.80 12.13 3.65
C ASP A 215 5.13 12.17 4.43
N VAL A 216 6.20 12.54 3.75
CA VAL A 216 7.58 12.55 4.27
C VAL A 216 7.84 13.66 5.27
N GLU A 217 6.95 14.65 5.38
CA GLU A 217 7.02 15.68 6.41
C GLU A 217 6.45 15.20 7.74
N ARG A 218 5.41 14.38 7.68
CA ARG A 218 4.82 13.70 8.83
C ARG A 218 5.67 12.52 9.29
N PHE A 219 6.07 11.65 8.36
CA PHE A 219 6.90 10.47 8.60
C PHE A 219 8.37 10.81 8.36
N LYS A 220 9.03 11.31 9.40
CA LYS A 220 10.45 11.67 9.37
C LYS A 220 11.13 11.31 10.69
N PRO A 221 12.46 11.08 10.67
CA PRO A 221 13.23 10.90 11.89
C PRO A 221 13.09 12.10 12.82
N GLY A 222 13.27 11.88 14.10
CA GLY A 222 13.29 12.95 15.08
C GLY A 222 12.89 12.48 16.47
N PRO A 223 13.15 13.30 17.49
CA PRO A 223 12.78 12.97 18.86
C PRO A 223 11.25 12.92 19.01
N CYS A 224 10.78 12.02 19.86
CA CYS A 224 9.39 11.99 20.32
C CYS A 224 9.37 11.48 21.76
N GLY A 225 8.69 12.15 22.67
CA GLY A 225 8.55 11.71 24.07
C GLY A 225 7.64 10.48 24.26
N LEU A 226 7.56 9.61 23.26
CA LEU A 226 6.65 8.47 23.28
C LEU A 226 7.25 7.27 24.03
N ARG A 227 8.59 7.10 24.03
CA ARG A 227 9.23 6.01 24.79
C ARG A 227 8.85 6.06 26.25
N GLU A 228 8.97 7.22 26.86
CA GLU A 228 8.61 7.44 28.29
C GLU A 228 7.13 7.15 28.55
N ARG A 229 6.25 7.64 27.68
CA ARG A 229 4.78 7.41 27.79
C ARG A 229 4.39 5.94 27.65
N LEU A 230 5.16 5.16 26.90
CA LEU A 230 4.96 3.71 26.75
C LEU A 230 5.66 2.89 27.83
N GLY A 231 6.38 3.54 28.77
CA GLY A 231 7.17 2.85 29.80
C GLY A 231 8.33 2.05 29.22
N LEU A 232 8.85 2.43 28.05
CA LEU A 232 9.99 1.79 27.41
C LEU A 232 11.29 2.39 27.96
N PRO A 233 12.20 1.58 28.50
CA PRO A 233 13.53 2.07 28.89
C PRO A 233 14.27 2.71 27.72
N PRO A 234 15.22 3.65 27.98
CA PRO A 234 15.87 4.43 26.92
C PRO A 234 16.56 3.59 25.85
N ASP A 235 17.32 2.58 26.26
CA ASP A 235 18.27 1.86 25.39
C ASP A 235 17.83 0.43 25.01
N VAL A 236 16.57 0.06 25.29
CA VAL A 236 16.08 -1.27 24.93
C VAL A 236 15.72 -1.35 23.45
N PRO A 237 16.00 -2.49 22.79
CA PRO A 237 15.56 -2.72 21.42
C PRO A 237 14.04 -2.79 21.32
N VAL A 238 13.46 -2.08 20.34
CA VAL A 238 12.03 -2.08 20.06
C VAL A 238 11.78 -2.62 18.65
N VAL A 239 11.16 -3.79 18.60
CA VAL A 239 10.63 -4.37 17.36
C VAL A 239 9.21 -3.84 17.17
N GLY A 240 8.88 -3.28 16.02
CA GLY A 240 7.58 -2.67 15.76
C GLY A 240 6.76 -3.42 14.73
N PHE A 241 5.45 -3.39 14.90
CA PHE A 241 4.47 -3.78 13.89
C PHE A 241 3.38 -2.71 13.82
N VAL A 242 2.96 -2.36 12.62
CA VAL A 242 1.86 -1.40 12.40
C VAL A 242 0.83 -2.00 11.46
N GLY A 243 -0.42 -2.07 11.90
CA GLY A 243 -1.52 -2.59 11.08
C GLY A 243 -2.64 -3.26 11.87
N ARG A 244 -3.60 -3.85 11.16
CA ARG A 244 -4.63 -4.69 11.79
C ARG A 244 -3.99 -5.94 12.38
N LEU A 245 -4.38 -6.30 13.59
CA LEU A 245 -3.87 -7.48 14.27
C LEU A 245 -4.68 -8.71 13.83
N THR A 246 -4.27 -9.32 12.73
CA THR A 246 -4.95 -10.43 12.06
C THR A 246 -3.95 -11.51 11.63
N SER A 247 -4.45 -12.72 11.36
CA SER A 247 -3.62 -13.84 10.95
C SER A 247 -3.00 -13.63 9.56
N ASP A 248 -3.72 -12.97 8.63
CA ASP A 248 -3.20 -12.67 7.29
C ASP A 248 -2.04 -11.65 7.30
N LYS A 249 -1.86 -10.94 8.41
CA LYS A 249 -0.73 -10.04 8.65
C LYS A 249 0.48 -10.72 9.33
N GLY A 250 0.40 -12.02 9.55
CA GLY A 250 1.49 -12.81 10.12
C GLY A 250 1.72 -12.58 11.61
N LEU A 251 0.67 -12.19 12.36
CA LEU A 251 0.78 -11.96 13.80
C LEU A 251 1.13 -13.24 14.59
N PRO A 252 0.56 -14.42 14.27
CA PRO A 252 0.97 -15.67 14.94
C PRO A 252 2.47 -15.90 14.81
N GLU A 253 3.00 -15.77 13.59
CA GLU A 253 4.42 -15.95 13.27
C GLU A 253 5.31 -14.92 13.95
N LEU A 254 4.84 -13.67 14.03
CA LEU A 254 5.57 -12.61 14.72
C LEU A 254 5.68 -12.86 16.23
N ILE A 255 4.60 -13.33 16.87
CA ILE A 255 4.62 -13.61 18.31
C ILE A 255 5.52 -14.80 18.62
N GLU A 256 5.51 -15.84 17.80
CA GLU A 256 6.43 -16.98 17.93
C GLU A 256 7.90 -16.56 17.71
N ALA A 257 8.15 -15.73 16.68
CA ALA A 257 9.48 -15.18 16.43
C ALA A 257 9.96 -14.28 17.57
N PHE A 258 9.05 -13.55 18.24
CA PHE A 258 9.41 -12.68 19.33
C PHE A 258 9.87 -13.47 20.56
N ASP A 259 9.33 -14.66 20.82
CA ASP A 259 9.86 -15.53 21.88
C ASP A 259 11.32 -15.94 21.58
N ALA A 260 11.63 -16.28 20.33
CA ALA A 260 13.00 -16.59 19.93
C ALA A 260 13.93 -15.37 20.02
N ILE A 261 13.42 -14.17 19.75
CA ILE A 261 14.17 -12.92 19.93
C ILE A 261 14.46 -12.70 21.42
N LEU A 262 13.48 -12.90 22.31
CA LEU A 262 13.66 -12.74 23.76
C LEU A 262 14.65 -13.74 24.35
N ALA A 263 14.75 -14.96 23.81
CA ALA A 263 15.74 -15.93 24.24
C ALA A 263 17.19 -15.45 24.02
N VAL A 264 17.42 -14.53 23.07
CA VAL A 264 18.73 -13.97 22.70
C VAL A 264 18.91 -12.54 23.23
N LYS A 265 17.83 -11.77 23.26
CA LYS A 265 17.75 -10.37 23.67
C LYS A 265 16.61 -10.18 24.67
N PRO A 266 16.79 -10.60 25.95
CA PRO A 266 15.72 -10.56 26.98
C PRO A 266 15.18 -9.15 27.25
N GLU A 267 15.97 -8.12 26.95
CA GLU A 267 15.61 -6.71 27.11
C GLU A 267 14.71 -6.18 25.96
N ALA A 268 14.54 -6.92 24.86
CA ALA A 268 13.77 -6.45 23.71
C ALA A 268 12.28 -6.28 24.03
N HIS A 269 11.65 -5.31 23.39
CA HIS A 269 10.22 -5.05 23.45
C HIS A 269 9.57 -5.16 22.07
N LEU A 270 8.31 -5.61 22.03
CA LEU A 270 7.48 -5.62 20.83
C LEU A 270 6.39 -4.55 20.95
N LEU A 271 6.35 -3.64 19.98
CA LEU A 271 5.34 -2.59 19.90
C LEU A 271 4.34 -2.91 18.78
N LEU A 272 3.11 -3.24 19.15
CA LEU A 272 2.01 -3.53 18.25
C LEU A 272 1.10 -2.30 18.13
N VAL A 273 1.23 -1.58 17.02
CA VAL A 273 0.42 -0.39 16.74
C VAL A 273 -0.77 -0.80 15.87
N GLY A 274 -1.93 -0.96 16.48
CA GLY A 274 -3.13 -1.41 15.78
C GLY A 274 -4.13 -2.10 16.70
N TRP A 275 -5.18 -2.61 16.11
CA TRP A 275 -6.31 -3.20 16.84
C TRP A 275 -6.62 -4.62 16.37
N PHE A 276 -7.20 -5.41 17.25
CA PHE A 276 -7.74 -6.72 16.88
C PHE A 276 -8.97 -6.55 15.99
N ASP A 277 -8.88 -6.99 14.75
CA ASP A 277 -10.04 -7.02 13.84
C ASP A 277 -10.93 -8.22 14.19
N ALA A 278 -12.24 -8.03 14.09
CA ALA A 278 -13.24 -9.09 14.27
C ALA A 278 -13.60 -9.82 12.97
N ALA A 279 -12.87 -9.56 11.88
CA ALA A 279 -13.10 -10.16 10.58
C ALA A 279 -12.69 -11.64 10.53
N GLU A 280 -12.89 -12.26 9.36
CA GLU A 280 -12.60 -13.68 9.08
C GLU A 280 -11.15 -14.10 9.42
N ASP A 281 -10.19 -13.18 9.27
CA ASP A 281 -8.77 -13.39 9.60
C ASP A 281 -8.45 -13.03 11.07
N ALA A 282 -9.46 -13.02 11.96
CA ALA A 282 -9.29 -12.69 13.37
C ALA A 282 -8.38 -13.69 14.10
N LEU A 283 -7.57 -13.16 15.02
CA LEU A 283 -6.74 -14.00 15.88
C LEU A 283 -7.60 -14.75 16.90
N GLY A 284 -7.19 -15.99 17.22
CA GLY A 284 -7.80 -16.78 18.29
C GLY A 284 -7.68 -16.11 19.67
N ASN A 285 -8.61 -16.44 20.57
CA ASN A 285 -8.68 -15.82 21.90
C ASN A 285 -7.42 -16.08 22.75
N ASP A 286 -6.80 -17.25 22.61
CA ASP A 286 -5.58 -17.62 23.36
C ASP A 286 -4.40 -16.71 22.97
N LEU A 287 -4.20 -16.50 21.67
CA LEU A 287 -3.15 -15.61 21.17
C LEU A 287 -3.41 -14.15 21.56
N ARG A 288 -4.67 -13.69 21.49
CA ARG A 288 -5.06 -12.35 21.97
C ARG A 288 -4.78 -12.18 23.46
N SER A 289 -5.12 -13.20 24.27
CA SER A 289 -4.86 -13.18 25.71
C SER A 289 -3.36 -13.16 26.02
N ARG A 290 -2.59 -13.98 25.28
CA ARG A 290 -1.12 -14.01 25.38
C ARG A 290 -0.51 -12.64 25.08
N ILE A 291 -0.89 -12.01 23.96
CA ILE A 291 -0.41 -10.66 23.58
C ILE A 291 -0.72 -9.64 24.68
N LYS A 292 -1.95 -9.62 25.20
CA LYS A 292 -2.38 -8.66 26.22
C LYS A 292 -1.70 -8.82 27.57
N LYS A 293 -1.29 -10.05 27.94
CA LYS A 293 -0.68 -10.35 29.25
C LYS A 293 0.84 -10.33 29.22
N HIS A 294 1.46 -10.29 28.04
CA HIS A 294 2.91 -10.39 27.91
C HIS A 294 3.61 -9.08 28.34
N PRO A 295 4.55 -9.11 29.32
CA PRO A 295 5.14 -7.90 29.90
C PRO A 295 6.02 -7.09 28.93
N ARG A 296 6.49 -7.70 27.84
CA ARG A 296 7.34 -7.07 26.81
C ARG A 296 6.60 -6.72 25.54
N ILE A 297 5.27 -6.93 25.48
CA ILE A 297 4.44 -6.57 24.33
C ILE A 297 3.59 -5.36 24.68
N HIS A 298 3.75 -4.28 23.93
CA HIS A 298 2.99 -3.05 24.08
C HIS A 298 1.94 -2.95 22.99
N LEU A 299 0.68 -3.03 23.38
CA LEU A 299 -0.46 -2.93 22.49
C LEU A 299 -1.09 -1.55 22.61
N THR A 300 -1.13 -0.80 21.48
CA THR A 300 -1.68 0.57 21.50
C THR A 300 -3.19 0.63 21.23
N GLY A 301 -3.77 -0.39 20.59
CA GLY A 301 -5.07 -0.25 19.96
C GLY A 301 -5.01 0.66 18.73
N TYR A 302 -6.18 1.12 18.28
CA TYR A 302 -6.25 2.08 17.17
C TYR A 302 -5.62 3.42 17.55
N VAL A 303 -4.75 3.94 16.71
CA VAL A 303 -4.18 5.29 16.82
C VAL A 303 -4.42 6.08 15.54
N ALA A 304 -4.80 7.34 15.67
CA ALA A 304 -5.06 8.21 14.54
C ALA A 304 -3.77 8.70 13.84
N ASP A 305 -2.68 8.85 14.62
CA ASP A 305 -1.35 9.24 14.12
C ASP A 305 -0.31 8.19 14.49
N THR A 306 0.16 7.46 13.49
CA THR A 306 1.19 6.43 13.65
C THR A 306 2.62 6.96 13.61
N ALA A 307 2.86 8.18 13.13
CA ALA A 307 4.20 8.72 12.92
C ALA A 307 5.09 8.73 14.18
N PRO A 308 4.60 9.10 15.40
CA PRO A 308 5.41 9.05 16.60
C PRO A 308 5.85 7.63 16.98
N TYR A 309 5.04 6.61 16.64
CA TYR A 309 5.32 5.22 17.00
C TYR A 309 6.47 4.64 16.19
N TYR A 310 6.62 4.99 14.91
CA TYR A 310 7.79 4.58 14.12
C TYR A 310 9.09 5.10 14.73
N ARG A 311 9.11 6.33 15.27
CA ARG A 311 10.31 6.96 15.85
C ARG A 311 10.86 6.26 17.10
N VAL A 312 10.10 5.35 17.71
CA VAL A 312 10.56 4.56 18.85
C VAL A 312 10.99 3.15 18.48
N MET A 313 10.78 2.74 17.22
CA MET A 313 11.15 1.42 16.73
C MET A 313 12.60 1.39 16.26
N ASP A 314 13.28 0.28 16.49
CA ASP A 314 14.59 -0.02 15.89
C ASP A 314 14.49 -0.78 14.59
N VAL A 315 13.51 -1.67 14.49
CA VAL A 315 13.20 -2.48 13.30
C VAL A 315 11.68 -2.59 13.18
N MET A 316 11.14 -2.36 12.00
CA MET A 316 9.73 -2.62 11.71
C MET A 316 9.59 -3.98 11.05
N VAL A 317 8.64 -4.80 11.50
CA VAL A 317 8.36 -6.14 10.95
C VAL A 317 6.95 -6.19 10.40
N LEU A 318 6.81 -6.61 9.15
CA LEU A 318 5.51 -6.87 8.51
C LEU A 318 5.53 -8.27 7.88
N PRO A 319 5.26 -9.34 8.62
CA PRO A 319 5.40 -10.72 8.14
C PRO A 319 4.14 -11.20 7.40
N THR A 320 3.56 -10.35 6.60
CA THR A 320 2.25 -10.52 5.94
C THR A 320 2.26 -11.63 4.88
N TRP A 321 1.13 -12.30 4.72
CA TRP A 321 0.91 -13.30 3.69
C TRP A 321 0.55 -12.72 2.33
N ARG A 322 0.04 -11.50 2.30
CA ARG A 322 -0.32 -10.78 1.07
C ARG A 322 -0.50 -9.29 1.33
N GLU A 323 -0.15 -8.49 0.35
CA GLU A 323 -0.43 -7.06 0.28
C GLU A 323 -0.78 -6.65 -1.16
N GLY A 324 -1.28 -5.45 -1.32
CA GLY A 324 -1.26 -4.80 -2.61
C GLY A 324 0.03 -4.00 -2.79
N PHE A 325 0.26 -3.09 -1.84
CA PHE A 325 1.49 -2.36 -1.56
C PHE A 325 1.36 -1.81 -0.12
N PRO A 326 2.21 -2.22 0.82
CA PRO A 326 2.05 -1.87 2.23
C PRO A 326 2.58 -0.47 2.53
N ASN A 327 1.68 0.51 2.69
CA ASN A 327 2.07 1.89 3.03
C ASN A 327 2.84 1.98 4.34
N VAL A 328 2.56 1.11 5.32
CA VAL A 328 3.26 1.05 6.61
C VAL A 328 4.77 0.79 6.46
N VAL A 329 5.17 0.08 5.40
CA VAL A 329 6.59 -0.10 5.05
C VAL A 329 7.21 1.21 4.56
N LEU A 330 6.49 1.97 3.72
CA LEU A 330 6.95 3.29 3.28
C LEU A 330 7.00 4.29 4.44
N GLU A 331 6.07 4.22 5.37
CA GLU A 331 6.02 5.07 6.58
C GLU A 331 7.24 4.80 7.49
N ALA A 332 7.56 3.53 7.72
CA ALA A 332 8.77 3.14 8.46
C ALA A 332 10.04 3.60 7.75
N ALA A 333 10.16 3.31 6.45
CA ALA A 333 11.27 3.72 5.62
C ALA A 333 11.45 5.25 5.58
N ALA A 334 10.35 6.02 5.43
CA ALA A 334 10.36 7.48 5.50
C ALA A 334 10.88 8.00 6.86
N THR A 335 10.61 7.25 7.94
CA THR A 335 11.09 7.58 9.29
C THR A 335 12.54 7.12 9.51
N GLY A 336 13.17 6.46 8.53
CA GLY A 336 14.54 5.96 8.62
C GLY A 336 14.68 4.64 9.37
N ILE A 337 13.59 3.85 9.46
CA ILE A 337 13.56 2.56 10.15
C ILE A 337 13.66 1.44 9.11
N PRO A 338 14.63 0.53 9.22
CA PRO A 338 14.72 -0.62 8.34
C PRO A 338 13.56 -1.58 8.57
N VAL A 339 13.14 -2.25 7.50
CA VAL A 339 11.97 -3.12 7.52
C VAL A 339 12.35 -4.56 7.24
N VAL A 340 11.79 -5.49 8.01
CA VAL A 340 11.75 -6.92 7.69
C VAL A 340 10.34 -7.24 7.18
N THR A 341 10.23 -7.66 5.94
CA THR A 341 8.94 -8.04 5.35
C THR A 341 9.05 -9.29 4.48
N THR A 342 7.96 -9.74 3.90
CA THR A 342 7.92 -11.03 3.20
C THR A 342 8.06 -10.91 1.69
N LEU A 343 8.43 -12.02 1.05
CA LEU A 343 8.43 -12.22 -0.40
C LEU A 343 7.01 -12.29 -1.00
N SER A 344 5.96 -12.00 -0.21
CA SER A 344 4.58 -12.00 -0.68
C SER A 344 4.32 -10.89 -1.71
N THR A 345 3.26 -11.06 -2.50
CA THR A 345 2.78 -10.06 -3.46
C THR A 345 2.62 -8.70 -2.79
N GLY A 346 3.11 -7.66 -3.44
CA GLY A 346 3.07 -6.27 -2.97
C GLY A 346 4.11 -5.94 -1.88
N SER A 347 4.37 -6.84 -0.95
CA SER A 347 5.37 -6.61 0.10
C SER A 347 6.79 -6.55 -0.44
N ARG A 348 7.12 -7.47 -1.37
CA ARG A 348 8.44 -7.52 -2.01
C ARG A 348 8.81 -6.26 -2.78
N ASP A 349 7.81 -5.52 -3.26
CA ASP A 349 8.03 -4.29 -4.03
C ASP A 349 8.25 -3.07 -3.12
N ALA A 350 7.97 -3.20 -1.84
CA ALA A 350 8.06 -2.10 -0.88
C ALA A 350 9.44 -1.96 -0.23
N VAL A 351 10.40 -2.82 -0.60
CA VAL A 351 11.79 -2.77 -0.15
C VAL A 351 12.75 -3.12 -1.29
N VAL A 352 13.95 -2.57 -1.26
CA VAL A 352 15.10 -3.04 -2.05
C VAL A 352 15.88 -4.01 -1.16
N PRO A 353 15.91 -5.32 -1.50
CA PRO A 353 16.51 -6.35 -0.65
C PRO A 353 17.94 -6.01 -0.24
N GLU A 354 18.30 -6.22 1.03
CA GLU A 354 19.62 -5.97 1.62
C GLU A 354 20.06 -4.50 1.66
N VAL A 355 19.32 -3.59 0.98
CA VAL A 355 19.62 -2.15 0.91
C VAL A 355 18.68 -1.35 1.79
N THR A 356 17.36 -1.50 1.63
CA THR A 356 16.35 -0.74 2.38
C THR A 356 15.57 -1.58 3.39
N GLY A 357 15.73 -2.90 3.34
CA GLY A 357 15.07 -3.86 4.22
C GLY A 357 15.48 -5.30 3.91
N LEU A 358 14.94 -6.22 4.69
CA LEU A 358 15.16 -7.65 4.53
C LEU A 358 13.88 -8.33 4.07
N LEU A 359 14.01 -9.22 3.09
CA LEU A 359 12.92 -10.06 2.59
C LEU A 359 13.06 -11.48 3.12
N ILE A 360 11.97 -12.00 3.69
CA ILE A 360 11.89 -13.35 4.25
C ILE A 360 10.73 -14.13 3.60
N PRO A 361 10.74 -15.47 3.62
CA PRO A 361 9.57 -16.25 3.24
C PRO A 361 8.40 -15.98 4.19
N PRO A 362 7.14 -15.90 3.69
CA PRO A 362 5.96 -15.80 4.57
C PRO A 362 5.74 -17.09 5.35
N GLY A 363 5.26 -17.02 6.59
CA GLY A 363 4.91 -18.17 7.41
C GLY A 363 6.10 -18.84 8.14
N PHE A 364 7.27 -18.21 8.20
CA PHE A 364 8.47 -18.75 8.84
C PHE A 364 8.92 -17.90 10.04
N PRO A 365 8.51 -18.22 11.28
CA PRO A 365 8.89 -17.49 12.49
C PRO A 365 10.41 -17.39 12.70
N VAL A 366 11.13 -18.48 12.37
CA VAL A 366 12.60 -18.52 12.50
C VAL A 366 13.25 -17.47 11.60
N ALA A 367 12.80 -17.34 10.33
CA ALA A 367 13.34 -16.34 9.41
C ALA A 367 13.05 -14.91 9.89
N ILE A 368 11.90 -14.67 10.55
CA ILE A 368 11.59 -13.37 11.19
C ILE A 368 12.61 -13.08 12.29
N SER A 369 12.78 -14.03 13.22
CA SER A 369 13.67 -13.84 14.37
C SER A 369 15.14 -13.64 13.95
N GLU A 370 15.63 -14.42 12.99
CA GLU A 370 16.99 -14.30 12.45
C GLU A 370 17.22 -12.93 11.82
N ALA A 371 16.31 -12.49 10.93
CA ALA A 371 16.41 -11.20 10.26
C ALA A 371 16.37 -10.02 11.26
N VAL A 372 15.50 -10.08 12.26
CA VAL A 372 15.43 -9.06 13.32
C VAL A 372 16.72 -9.06 14.15
N LEU A 373 17.17 -10.23 14.63
CA LEU A 373 18.39 -10.35 15.43
C LEU A 373 19.63 -9.88 14.65
N GLN A 374 19.70 -10.13 13.35
CA GLN A 374 20.77 -9.64 12.50
C GLN A 374 20.86 -8.11 12.52
N LEU A 375 19.73 -7.41 12.47
CA LEU A 375 19.68 -5.94 12.56
C LEU A 375 19.91 -5.43 13.97
N LEU A 376 19.42 -6.11 15.00
CA LEU A 376 19.59 -5.71 16.40
C LEU A 376 21.04 -5.90 16.89
N ARG A 377 21.78 -6.90 16.36
CA ARG A 377 23.19 -7.17 16.68
C ARG A 377 24.15 -6.23 15.95
N ASN A 378 23.71 -5.57 14.87
CA ASN A 378 24.55 -4.68 14.07
C ASN A 378 23.90 -3.28 13.92
N PRO A 379 24.07 -2.40 14.91
CA PRO A 379 23.50 -1.04 14.88
C PRO A 379 23.92 -0.22 13.66
N GLU A 380 25.15 -0.38 13.21
CA GLU A 380 25.68 0.35 12.05
C GLU A 380 24.99 -0.09 10.73
N ARG A 381 24.79 -1.40 10.53
CA ARG A 381 24.01 -1.91 9.38
C ARG A 381 22.57 -1.45 9.45
N ARG A 382 21.96 -1.51 10.64
CA ARG A 382 20.59 -1.06 10.90
C ARG A 382 20.44 0.42 10.52
N ARG A 383 21.35 1.27 10.97
CA ARG A 383 21.36 2.71 10.66
C ARG A 383 21.48 2.96 9.17
N ARG A 384 22.50 2.36 8.50
CA ARG A 384 22.74 2.52 7.05
C ARG A 384 21.53 2.07 6.22
N MET A 385 20.92 0.94 6.59
CA MET A 385 19.73 0.41 5.90
C MET A 385 18.54 1.36 6.06
N GLY A 386 18.32 1.93 7.26
CA GLY A 386 17.28 2.92 7.50
C GLY A 386 17.48 4.21 6.72
N GLU A 387 18.73 4.71 6.64
CA GLU A 387 19.08 5.89 5.84
C GLU A 387 18.84 5.66 4.34
N ALA A 388 19.26 4.49 3.83
CA ALA A 388 19.00 4.09 2.44
C ALA A 388 17.50 3.95 2.15
N ALA A 389 16.73 3.38 3.11
CA ALA A 389 15.29 3.25 2.99
C ALA A 389 14.60 4.62 2.89
N ARG A 390 15.00 5.58 3.72
CA ARG A 390 14.48 6.94 3.64
C ARG A 390 14.83 7.61 2.32
N ALA A 391 16.08 7.53 1.86
CA ALA A 391 16.49 8.11 0.57
C ALA A 391 15.66 7.54 -0.57
N TRP A 392 15.48 6.21 -0.61
CA TRP A 392 14.68 5.54 -1.63
C TRP A 392 13.21 5.98 -1.63
N VAL A 393 12.60 6.19 -0.44
CA VAL A 393 11.23 6.71 -0.34
C VAL A 393 11.14 8.16 -0.83
N LEU A 394 12.10 9.01 -0.46
CA LEU A 394 12.16 10.40 -0.92
C LEU A 394 12.26 10.50 -2.45
N ASP A 395 12.96 9.57 -3.08
CA ASP A 395 13.12 9.53 -4.54
C ASP A 395 11.87 9.01 -5.27
N ASN A 396 11.15 8.06 -4.68
CA ASN A 396 10.15 7.29 -5.43
C ASN A 396 8.71 7.47 -4.94
N TYR A 397 8.48 7.72 -3.64
CA TYR A 397 7.16 7.56 -3.01
C TYR A 397 6.66 8.77 -2.24
N VAL A 398 7.22 9.95 -2.46
CA VAL A 398 6.66 11.18 -1.89
C VAL A 398 5.20 11.34 -2.36
N ASN A 399 4.29 11.49 -1.41
CA ASN A 399 2.85 11.54 -1.62
C ASN A 399 2.45 12.48 -2.78
N ARG A 400 2.94 13.72 -2.80
CA ARG A 400 2.64 14.69 -3.86
C ARG A 400 3.00 14.17 -5.26
N ARG A 401 4.14 13.46 -5.39
CA ARG A 401 4.59 12.91 -6.68
C ARG A 401 3.71 11.74 -7.13
N VAL A 402 3.39 10.82 -6.22
CA VAL A 402 2.54 9.65 -6.52
C VAL A 402 1.13 10.09 -6.91
N LEU A 403 0.53 11.02 -6.16
CA LEU A 403 -0.80 11.55 -6.45
C LEU A 403 -0.82 12.41 -7.72
N GLY A 404 0.24 13.17 -7.99
CA GLY A 404 0.38 13.94 -9.22
C GLY A 404 0.37 13.05 -10.47
N ARG A 405 1.07 11.90 -10.43
CA ARG A 405 1.01 10.89 -11.52
C ARG A 405 -0.41 10.35 -11.72
N THR A 406 -1.15 10.13 -10.64
CA THR A 406 -2.55 9.67 -10.72
C THR A 406 -3.44 10.72 -11.39
N VAL A 407 -3.32 11.98 -11.00
CA VAL A 407 -4.06 13.10 -11.59
C VAL A 407 -3.78 13.17 -13.09
N HIS A 408 -2.50 13.23 -13.46
CA HIS A 408 -2.10 13.30 -14.87
C HIS A 408 -2.65 12.13 -15.70
N TYR A 409 -2.56 10.90 -15.16
CA TYR A 409 -3.11 9.73 -15.84
C TYR A 409 -4.63 9.82 -16.00
N TYR A 410 -5.37 10.32 -15.01
CA TYR A 410 -6.82 10.47 -15.12
C TYR A 410 -7.23 11.55 -16.12
N GLN A 411 -6.49 12.65 -16.19
CA GLN A 411 -6.67 13.68 -17.20
C GLN A 411 -6.47 13.10 -18.61
N SER A 412 -5.35 12.39 -18.83
CA SER A 412 -5.07 11.76 -20.13
C SER A 412 -6.11 10.71 -20.53
N LEU A 413 -6.63 9.95 -19.57
CA LEU A 413 -7.66 8.94 -19.81
C LEU A 413 -9.00 9.58 -20.22
N LEU A 414 -9.35 10.72 -19.63
CA LEU A 414 -10.54 11.48 -20.03
C LEU A 414 -10.39 12.11 -21.40
N ASP A 415 -9.26 12.71 -21.70
CA ASP A 415 -8.97 13.33 -23.00
C ASP A 415 -9.07 12.30 -24.15
N GLN A 416 -8.52 11.10 -23.95
CA GLN A 416 -8.62 10.00 -24.92
C GLN A 416 -10.05 9.53 -25.15
N ASN A 417 -10.87 9.44 -24.10
CA ASN A 417 -12.25 8.98 -24.21
C ASN A 417 -13.22 10.06 -24.74
N LEU A 418 -12.94 11.34 -24.46
CA LEU A 418 -13.76 12.46 -24.93
C LEU A 418 -13.44 12.84 -26.38
N SER A 419 -12.21 12.61 -26.86
CA SER A 419 -11.80 12.89 -28.24
C SER A 419 -12.23 11.83 -29.26
N GLY A 420 -12.86 10.73 -28.85
CA GLY A 420 -13.39 9.70 -29.76
C GLY A 420 -12.33 8.92 -30.54
N VAL A 421 -11.06 9.04 -30.17
CA VAL A 421 -9.95 8.33 -30.83
C VAL A 421 -9.82 6.94 -30.22
N ALA A 422 -10.48 5.97 -30.87
CA ALA A 422 -10.14 4.56 -30.71
C ALA A 422 -8.72 4.35 -31.26
N THR A 423 -7.70 4.48 -30.43
CA THR A 423 -6.35 4.07 -30.79
C THR A 423 -6.24 2.55 -30.68
N SER A 424 -6.55 1.85 -31.76
CA SER A 424 -6.00 0.53 -32.05
C SER A 424 -4.53 0.74 -32.45
N GLY A 425 -3.62 0.78 -31.51
CA GLY A 425 -2.18 0.87 -31.74
C GLY A 425 -1.41 0.05 -30.71
N PRO A 426 -0.31 -0.62 -31.11
CA PRO A 426 0.45 -1.49 -30.22
C PRO A 426 1.06 -0.69 -29.07
N ALA A 427 1.21 -1.37 -27.94
CA ALA A 427 1.79 -0.87 -26.70
C ALA A 427 2.98 0.06 -26.93
N ALA A 428 2.74 1.37 -26.86
CA ALA A 428 3.83 2.32 -26.71
C ALA A 428 4.47 2.05 -25.35
N ARG A 429 5.73 1.66 -25.39
CA ARG A 429 6.56 1.52 -24.18
C ARG A 429 6.54 2.87 -23.47
N ASP A 430 6.18 2.87 -22.20
CA ASP A 430 6.19 4.02 -21.27
C ASP A 430 7.62 4.55 -21.04
N SER A 431 8.41 4.77 -22.10
CA SER A 431 9.71 5.42 -22.04
C SER A 431 9.62 6.95 -21.93
N ALA A 432 8.40 7.53 -22.10
CA ALA A 432 8.19 8.97 -22.05
C ALA A 432 7.71 9.51 -20.68
N LEU A 433 7.43 8.64 -19.69
CA LEU A 433 7.00 9.05 -18.34
C LEU A 433 8.12 8.97 -17.31
N ASN A 434 9.38 9.00 -17.76
CA ASN A 434 10.55 9.18 -16.92
C ASN A 434 11.29 10.48 -17.29
N PRO A 435 10.76 11.66 -16.99
CA PRO A 435 11.59 12.83 -16.79
C PRO A 435 11.72 13.07 -15.29
N ILE A 436 12.89 12.71 -14.75
CA ILE A 436 13.57 13.30 -13.58
C ILE A 436 12.82 13.22 -12.26
#